data_a1c5197b5e39588be44be31b9c0a3ed0
#
_entry.id   a1c5197b5e39588be44be31b9c0a3ed0
#
_cell.length_a   1.000
_cell.length_b   1.000
_cell.length_c   1.000
_cell.angle_alpha   90.00
_cell.angle_beta   90.00
_cell.angle_gamma   90.00
#
_symmetry.space_group_name_H-M   'P 1'
#
loop_
_entity.id
_entity.type
_entity.pdbx_description
1 polymer ?
#
loop_
_entity_poly.entity_id
_entity_poly.type
_entity_poly.pdbx_seq_one_letter_code
_entity_poly.pdbx_strand_id
1 'polypeptide(L)'
;MFSKLFDSFLVHYLERFNDHCFSVKVGGNEYTIGEGTPEFTIRVNRDIPKKDLLVSAELALGEAYMRKDIEIEGDLFKALCVVLGHVNKDSINKKVLSSLFNVGLKKKDQKQQVSSHYDLGNDFYSLWLDKTMSYSCAYFKHEDDSLEDAQYQKVHHILDKLYLKEDMTLLDIGCGWGFLLIEAARKYGVKGYGCTLSEEQWKKGQERIKEFGLEGQVEIELIDYRDVAASGRTFDRIVSVGMLEHVGRPNFPLYMEDASTMLNDGGLFLLHYISDPSEKESSAWIRKYIFPGGCLPSLREMVSIAYDYDFNVIDVESLRLHYYKTLMHWYNNFQGVRDQVEKARGTEFVRMWDLYLCGCAAGFYIGNMDLHQILMTKDVNNELPLTRWY
;
A
#
# COMPACT_ATOMS: atom_id res chain seq x y z
N MET A 1 10.01 35.75 -11.96
CA MET A 1 11.40 36.24 -11.69
C MET A 1 11.81 35.55 -10.41
N PHE A 2 12.74 34.59 -10.52
CA PHE A 2 13.26 33.85 -9.35
C PHE A 2 14.01 34.85 -8.43
N SER A 3 13.79 34.76 -7.12
CA SER A 3 14.59 35.54 -6.21
C SER A 3 15.95 34.84 -6.02
N LYS A 4 17.06 35.55 -6.21
CA LYS A 4 18.41 35.02 -5.94
C LYS A 4 18.54 34.38 -4.54
N LEU A 5 17.73 34.83 -3.60
CA LEU A 5 17.62 34.28 -2.25
C LEU A 5 16.97 32.86 -2.21
N PHE A 6 16.02 32.56 -3.10
CA PHE A 6 15.41 31.23 -3.19
C PHE A 6 16.39 30.23 -3.81
N ASP A 7 17.08 30.64 -4.90
CA ASP A 7 18.08 29.81 -5.58
C ASP A 7 19.18 29.39 -4.61
N SER A 8 19.74 30.37 -3.87
CA SER A 8 20.78 30.12 -2.88
C SER A 8 20.31 29.24 -1.72
N PHE A 9 19.09 29.43 -1.24
CA PHE A 9 18.51 28.61 -0.18
C PHE A 9 18.29 27.17 -0.64
N LEU A 10 17.72 26.98 -1.84
CA LEU A 10 17.43 25.65 -2.39
C LEU A 10 18.73 24.87 -2.63
N VAL A 11 19.73 25.50 -3.26
CA VAL A 11 21.03 24.87 -3.51
C VAL A 11 21.71 24.50 -2.20
N HIS A 12 21.75 25.40 -1.23
CA HIS A 12 22.34 25.14 0.09
C HIS A 12 21.58 24.00 0.85
N TYR A 13 20.27 23.92 0.71
CA TYR A 13 19.50 22.80 1.26
C TYR A 13 19.87 21.49 0.60
N LEU A 14 20.02 21.47 -0.73
CA LEU A 14 20.33 20.27 -1.52
C LEU A 14 21.81 19.85 -1.41
N GLU A 15 22.72 20.73 -1.02
CA GLU A 15 24.13 20.38 -0.71
C GLU A 15 24.25 19.34 0.42
N ARG A 16 23.22 19.16 1.22
CA ARG A 16 23.13 18.09 2.23
C ARG A 16 23.04 16.69 1.63
N PHE A 17 22.68 16.58 0.34
CA PHE A 17 22.52 15.31 -0.39
C PHE A 17 23.77 14.98 -1.22
N ASN A 18 24.95 15.46 -0.81
CA ASN A 18 26.21 15.35 -1.54
C ASN A 18 26.83 13.96 -1.58
N ASP A 19 26.20 12.97 -0.93
CA ASP A 19 26.49 11.53 -1.08
C ASP A 19 25.99 10.97 -2.44
N HIS A 20 25.22 11.77 -3.20
CA HIS A 20 24.77 11.50 -4.55
C HIS A 20 25.17 12.63 -5.50
N CYS A 21 25.41 12.29 -6.79
CA CYS A 21 25.71 13.31 -7.81
C CYS A 21 24.48 13.59 -8.66
N PHE A 22 23.98 14.84 -8.65
CA PHE A 22 22.87 15.28 -9.50
C PHE A 22 22.97 16.77 -9.84
N SER A 23 22.27 17.20 -10.89
CA SER A 23 22.20 18.60 -11.29
C SER A 23 20.92 19.27 -10.80
N VAL A 24 21.01 20.58 -10.53
CA VAL A 24 19.86 21.44 -10.20
C VAL A 24 19.86 22.63 -11.13
N LYS A 25 18.78 22.80 -11.91
CA LYS A 25 18.57 23.96 -12.81
C LYS A 25 17.52 24.88 -12.21
N VAL A 26 17.91 26.07 -11.82
CA VAL A 26 17.04 27.07 -11.20
C VAL A 26 17.45 28.47 -11.58
N GLY A 27 16.52 29.38 -11.86
CA GLY A 27 16.80 30.79 -12.16
C GLY A 27 17.69 31.03 -13.39
N GLY A 28 17.83 30.06 -14.28
CA GLY A 28 18.73 30.10 -15.44
C GLY A 28 20.16 29.63 -15.15
N ASN A 29 20.44 29.24 -13.92
CA ASN A 29 21.72 28.66 -13.51
C ASN A 29 21.63 27.15 -13.39
N GLU A 30 22.77 26.48 -13.55
CA GLU A 30 22.92 25.03 -13.30
C GLU A 30 23.98 24.81 -12.23
N TYR A 31 23.65 23.98 -11.25
CA TYR A 31 24.50 23.62 -10.13
C TYR A 31 24.65 22.11 -10.08
N THR A 32 25.85 21.61 -9.81
CA THR A 32 26.11 20.19 -9.56
C THR A 32 26.23 19.96 -8.06
N ILE A 33 25.48 19.02 -7.51
CA ILE A 33 25.57 18.59 -6.13
C ILE A 33 26.28 17.23 -6.10
N GLY A 34 27.21 17.06 -5.15
CA GLY A 34 28.01 15.84 -5.05
C GLY A 34 29.15 15.76 -6.08
N GLU A 35 29.88 14.63 -6.07
CA GLU A 35 31.02 14.38 -6.97
C GLU A 35 30.65 13.27 -7.97
N GLY A 36 31.05 13.45 -9.24
CA GLY A 36 30.83 12.44 -10.29
C GLY A 36 30.00 12.93 -11.47
N THR A 37 29.35 11.98 -12.17
CA THR A 37 28.43 12.29 -13.27
C THR A 37 27.01 12.38 -12.73
N PRO A 38 26.26 13.46 -12.99
CA PRO A 38 24.90 13.60 -12.52
C PRO A 38 24.00 12.45 -13.00
N GLU A 39 23.31 11.80 -12.07
CA GLU A 39 22.38 10.69 -12.36
C GLU A 39 21.00 11.17 -12.81
N PHE A 40 20.61 12.37 -12.40
CA PHE A 40 19.37 13.04 -12.77
C PHE A 40 19.52 14.56 -12.63
N THR A 41 18.54 15.31 -13.15
CA THR A 41 18.49 16.77 -13.00
C THR A 41 17.14 17.19 -12.41
N ILE A 42 17.18 17.99 -11.35
CA ILE A 42 16.01 18.70 -10.80
C ILE A 42 15.91 20.05 -11.50
N ARG A 43 14.85 20.26 -12.29
CA ARG A 43 14.58 21.55 -12.92
C ARG A 43 13.48 22.27 -12.15
N VAL A 44 13.73 23.46 -11.67
CA VAL A 44 12.76 24.33 -11.01
C VAL A 44 12.29 25.39 -12.00
N ASN A 45 11.06 25.26 -12.47
CA ASN A 45 10.47 26.16 -13.47
C ASN A 45 9.75 27.35 -12.84
N ARG A 46 9.25 27.20 -11.58
CA ARG A 46 8.58 28.25 -10.81
C ARG A 46 8.92 28.16 -9.34
N ASP A 47 8.93 29.31 -8.67
CA ASP A 47 9.16 29.40 -7.22
C ASP A 47 8.02 28.68 -6.47
N ILE A 48 8.40 27.88 -5.47
CA ILE A 48 7.47 27.28 -4.54
C ILE A 48 7.27 28.24 -3.37
N PRO A 49 6.02 28.59 -3.01
CA PRO A 49 5.76 29.51 -1.91
C PRO A 49 6.37 28.99 -0.60
N LYS A 50 7.19 29.79 0.06
CA LYS A 50 7.86 29.41 1.33
C LYS A 50 6.88 28.99 2.42
N LYS A 51 5.69 29.63 2.46
CA LYS A 51 4.63 29.25 3.41
C LYS A 51 4.16 27.81 3.23
N ASP A 52 4.07 27.31 1.98
CA ASP A 52 3.60 25.97 1.68
C ASP A 52 4.67 24.94 2.07
N LEU A 53 5.98 25.26 1.82
CA LEU A 53 7.10 24.45 2.28
C LEU A 53 7.19 24.36 3.81
N LEU A 54 6.84 25.45 4.53
CA LEU A 54 6.83 25.46 6.00
C LEU A 54 5.68 24.65 6.59
N VAL A 55 4.52 24.60 5.91
CA VAL A 55 3.36 23.83 6.36
C VAL A 55 3.58 22.33 6.11
N SER A 56 3.97 21.97 4.90
CA SER A 56 4.30 20.59 4.53
C SER A 56 5.19 20.60 3.28
N ALA A 57 6.48 20.43 3.46
CA ALA A 57 7.43 20.40 2.35
C ALA A 57 7.09 19.28 1.36
N GLU A 58 6.70 18.11 1.86
CA GLU A 58 6.33 16.96 1.04
C GLU A 58 5.10 17.25 0.17
N LEU A 59 4.05 17.82 0.74
CA LEU A 59 2.84 18.19 0.00
C LEU A 59 3.15 19.27 -1.06
N ALA A 60 3.88 20.31 -0.68
CA ALA A 60 4.24 21.42 -1.58
C ALA A 60 5.11 20.96 -2.75
N LEU A 61 6.09 20.09 -2.50
CA LEU A 61 6.98 19.55 -3.55
C LEU A 61 6.22 18.59 -4.48
N GLY A 62 5.38 17.72 -3.93
CA GLY A 62 4.54 16.80 -4.71
C GLY A 62 3.59 17.57 -5.64
N GLU A 63 2.91 18.60 -5.13
CA GLU A 63 2.03 19.46 -5.94
C GLU A 63 2.81 20.27 -6.98
N ALA A 64 4.00 20.76 -6.65
CA ALA A 64 4.87 21.47 -7.60
C ALA A 64 5.31 20.54 -8.75
N TYR A 65 5.59 19.26 -8.45
CA TYR A 65 5.87 18.26 -9.47
C TYR A 65 4.64 18.01 -10.35
N MET A 66 3.45 17.84 -9.78
CA MET A 66 2.21 17.64 -10.54
C MET A 66 1.94 18.78 -11.52
N ARG A 67 2.14 20.04 -11.10
CA ARG A 67 1.91 21.24 -11.92
C ARG A 67 3.05 21.58 -12.88
N LYS A 68 4.14 20.80 -12.95
CA LYS A 68 5.38 21.10 -13.69
C LYS A 68 6.15 22.34 -13.17
N ASP A 69 5.89 22.79 -11.95
CA ASP A 69 6.71 23.80 -11.30
C ASP A 69 8.11 23.22 -10.97
N ILE A 70 8.16 21.90 -10.72
CA ILE A 70 9.38 21.08 -10.67
C ILE A 70 9.29 19.97 -11.72
N GLU A 71 10.40 19.70 -12.39
CA GLU A 71 10.56 18.55 -13.28
C GLU A 71 11.81 17.78 -12.91
N ILE A 72 11.76 16.46 -13.08
CA ILE A 72 12.90 15.56 -12.95
C ILE A 72 13.26 15.09 -14.35
N GLU A 73 14.46 15.40 -14.80
CA GLU A 73 15.03 14.91 -16.05
C GLU A 73 15.92 13.70 -15.72
N GLY A 74 15.67 12.55 -16.34
CA GLY A 74 16.33 11.29 -16.03
C GLY A 74 15.48 10.34 -15.19
N ASP A 75 16.10 9.61 -14.29
CA ASP A 75 15.46 8.55 -13.51
C ASP A 75 14.70 9.11 -12.30
N LEU A 76 13.35 9.13 -12.40
CA LEU A 76 12.47 9.59 -11.33
C LEU A 76 12.63 8.75 -10.06
N PHE A 77 12.79 7.44 -10.18
CA PHE A 77 12.92 6.54 -9.03
C PHE A 77 14.20 6.87 -8.23
N LYS A 78 15.35 7.03 -8.92
CA LYS A 78 16.61 7.44 -8.28
C LYS A 78 16.50 8.79 -7.58
N ALA A 79 15.90 9.78 -8.25
CA ALA A 79 15.69 11.10 -7.66
C ALA A 79 14.87 11.03 -6.38
N LEU A 80 13.81 10.22 -6.36
CA LEU A 80 12.97 10.03 -5.18
C LEU A 80 13.68 9.26 -4.07
N CYS A 81 14.52 8.26 -4.39
CA CYS A 81 15.35 7.59 -3.39
C CYS A 81 16.29 8.59 -2.66
N VAL A 82 16.93 9.49 -3.40
CA VAL A 82 17.78 10.52 -2.84
C VAL A 82 17.00 11.47 -1.94
N VAL A 83 15.90 12.04 -2.47
CA VAL A 83 15.09 13.03 -1.73
C VAL A 83 14.47 12.43 -0.47
N LEU A 84 13.82 11.25 -0.57
CA LEU A 84 13.13 10.61 0.56
C LEU A 84 14.12 10.04 1.59
N GLY A 85 15.30 9.60 1.16
CA GLY A 85 16.36 9.11 2.04
C GLY A 85 16.89 10.16 3.02
N HIS A 86 16.90 11.44 2.61
CA HIS A 86 17.39 12.55 3.42
C HIS A 86 16.29 13.23 4.25
N VAL A 87 15.09 13.41 3.69
CA VAL A 87 13.96 14.05 4.40
C VAL A 87 13.63 13.32 5.70
N ASN A 88 13.77 12.00 5.76
CA ASN A 88 13.48 11.23 6.97
C ASN A 88 14.59 11.27 8.02
N LYS A 89 15.85 11.48 7.66
CA LYS A 89 16.95 11.63 8.64
C LYS A 89 16.83 12.92 9.47
N ASP A 90 16.24 13.97 8.91
CA ASP A 90 16.06 15.27 9.57
C ASP A 90 14.83 15.36 10.51
N SER A 91 13.97 14.33 10.55
CA SER A 91 12.66 14.39 11.25
C SER A 91 12.69 14.03 12.75
N ILE A 92 13.83 14.12 13.43
CA ILE A 92 14.02 13.69 14.83
C ILE A 92 13.14 14.44 15.87
N ASN A 93 12.53 15.58 15.52
CA ASN A 93 11.85 16.45 16.48
C ASN A 93 10.30 16.46 16.43
N LYS A 94 9.65 15.53 15.71
CA LYS A 94 8.17 15.56 15.55
C LYS A 94 7.36 14.72 16.56
N LYS A 95 7.99 14.08 17.56
CA LYS A 95 7.28 13.23 18.55
C LYS A 95 6.26 13.97 19.45
N VAL A 96 6.36 15.28 19.57
CA VAL A 96 5.51 16.04 20.49
C VAL A 96 4.21 16.54 19.85
N LEU A 97 4.16 16.71 18.51
CA LEU A 97 2.97 17.23 17.83
C LEU A 97 1.97 16.15 17.36
N SER A 98 2.42 14.92 17.18
CA SER A 98 1.57 13.84 16.63
C SER A 98 0.52 13.30 17.60
N SER A 99 0.71 13.49 18.91
CA SER A 99 -0.22 12.97 19.93
C SER A 99 -1.53 13.76 20.07
N LEU A 100 -1.67 14.91 19.41
CA LEU A 100 -2.81 15.81 19.58
C LEU A 100 -3.94 15.64 18.54
N PHE A 101 -3.76 14.81 17.50
CA PHE A 101 -4.69 14.71 16.36
C PHE A 101 -5.15 13.28 16.02
N ASN A 102 -5.22 12.37 16.98
CA ASN A 102 -5.80 11.05 16.76
C ASN A 102 -7.32 11.11 16.71
N VAL A 103 -7.91 11.35 15.55
CA VAL A 103 -9.34 11.23 15.30
C VAL A 103 -9.62 9.89 14.62
N GLY A 104 -10.32 9.00 15.31
CA GLY A 104 -10.77 7.73 14.72
C GLY A 104 -11.75 7.98 13.57
N LEU A 105 -11.59 7.22 12.47
CA LEU A 105 -12.48 7.29 11.31
C LEU A 105 -13.81 6.60 11.64
N LYS A 106 -14.93 7.30 11.39
CA LYS A 106 -16.26 6.73 11.51
C LYS A 106 -16.54 5.79 10.33
N LYS A 107 -17.40 4.79 10.52
CA LYS A 107 -17.82 3.81 9.49
C LYS A 107 -18.23 4.47 8.16
N LYS A 108 -18.97 5.59 8.21
CA LYS A 108 -19.40 6.34 7.03
C LYS A 108 -18.23 6.97 6.27
N ASP A 109 -17.24 7.48 7.00
CA ASP A 109 -16.07 8.15 6.41
C ASP A 109 -15.16 7.13 5.71
N GLN A 110 -14.98 5.93 6.29
CA GLN A 110 -14.21 4.84 5.69
C GLN A 110 -14.84 4.36 4.37
N LYS A 111 -16.16 4.15 4.33
CA LYS A 111 -16.85 3.76 3.10
C LYS A 111 -16.64 4.79 1.99
N GLN A 112 -16.77 6.08 2.30
CA GLN A 112 -16.58 7.16 1.33
C GLN A 112 -15.12 7.26 0.86
N GLN A 113 -14.15 7.01 1.73
CA GLN A 113 -12.73 7.07 1.39
C GLN A 113 -12.30 5.89 0.51
N VAL A 114 -12.72 4.67 0.85
CA VAL A 114 -12.47 3.48 0.02
C VAL A 114 -13.13 3.64 -1.35
N SER A 115 -14.42 4.03 -1.40
CA SER A 115 -15.14 4.28 -2.65
C SER A 115 -14.41 5.31 -3.50
N SER A 116 -13.99 6.46 -2.96
CA SER A 116 -13.36 7.53 -3.76
C SER A 116 -12.04 7.13 -4.41
N HIS A 117 -11.26 6.24 -3.80
CA HIS A 117 -10.01 5.74 -4.38
C HIS A 117 -10.26 4.68 -5.47
N TYR A 118 -11.12 3.70 -5.17
CA TYR A 118 -11.39 2.60 -6.11
C TYR A 118 -12.40 2.98 -7.21
N ASP A 119 -13.12 4.11 -7.10
CA ASP A 119 -14.02 4.65 -8.12
C ASP A 119 -13.31 5.29 -9.32
N LEU A 120 -11.98 5.17 -9.42
CA LEU A 120 -11.25 5.45 -10.68
C LEU A 120 -11.70 4.52 -11.81
N GLY A 121 -12.41 3.44 -11.48
CA GLY A 121 -13.05 2.49 -12.39
C GLY A 121 -12.15 1.30 -12.75
N ASN A 122 -12.79 0.14 -12.95
CA ASN A 122 -12.11 -1.09 -13.33
C ASN A 122 -11.32 -0.92 -14.64
N ASP A 123 -11.81 -0.10 -15.58
CA ASP A 123 -11.15 0.19 -16.85
C ASP A 123 -9.77 0.83 -16.65
N PHE A 124 -9.65 1.73 -15.67
CA PHE A 124 -8.36 2.36 -15.36
C PHE A 124 -7.36 1.36 -14.75
N TYR A 125 -7.81 0.56 -13.78
CA TYR A 125 -6.93 -0.42 -13.13
C TYR A 125 -6.48 -1.53 -14.08
N SER A 126 -7.35 -1.99 -14.98
CA SER A 126 -7.04 -3.02 -15.97
C SER A 126 -5.99 -2.62 -17.00
N LEU A 127 -5.70 -1.32 -17.15
CA LEU A 127 -4.68 -0.84 -18.09
C LEU A 127 -3.24 -1.18 -17.63
N TRP A 128 -3.00 -1.30 -16.33
CA TRP A 128 -1.64 -1.41 -15.78
C TRP A 128 -1.47 -2.48 -14.69
N LEU A 129 -2.54 -2.98 -14.09
CA LEU A 129 -2.50 -4.20 -13.29
C LEU A 129 -2.37 -5.43 -14.19
N ASP A 130 -2.00 -6.57 -13.60
CA ASP A 130 -2.04 -7.87 -14.25
C ASP A 130 -3.47 -8.45 -14.33
N LYS A 131 -3.64 -9.61 -15.00
CA LYS A 131 -4.96 -10.24 -15.21
C LYS A 131 -5.67 -10.65 -13.92
N THR A 132 -4.92 -10.88 -12.84
CA THR A 132 -5.54 -11.19 -11.53
C THR A 132 -6.27 -9.99 -10.95
N MET A 133 -5.98 -8.78 -11.42
CA MET A 133 -6.45 -7.52 -10.84
C MET A 133 -6.03 -7.36 -9.37
N SER A 134 -4.90 -7.96 -8.97
CA SER A 134 -4.40 -7.82 -7.60
C SER A 134 -3.74 -6.47 -7.40
N TYR A 135 -4.35 -5.61 -6.59
CA TYR A 135 -3.80 -4.30 -6.22
C TYR A 135 -3.16 -4.36 -4.83
N SER A 136 -2.22 -5.27 -4.66
CA SER A 136 -1.44 -5.52 -3.44
C SER A 136 -0.08 -6.10 -3.79
N CYS A 137 0.83 -6.17 -2.82
CA CYS A 137 2.18 -6.68 -3.01
C CYS A 137 2.17 -8.09 -3.62
N ALA A 138 2.91 -8.31 -4.70
CA ALA A 138 3.18 -9.61 -5.30
C ALA A 138 4.31 -10.34 -4.53
N TYR A 139 4.50 -11.62 -4.80
CA TYR A 139 5.58 -12.44 -4.24
C TYR A 139 6.43 -13.03 -5.36
N PHE A 140 7.65 -12.57 -5.51
CA PHE A 140 8.58 -12.98 -6.56
C PHE A 140 9.48 -14.10 -6.04
N LYS A 141 9.32 -15.32 -6.51
CA LYS A 141 10.21 -16.45 -6.17
C LYS A 141 11.55 -16.32 -6.88
N HIS A 142 11.53 -15.74 -8.09
CA HIS A 142 12.71 -15.49 -8.91
C HIS A 142 12.77 -14.02 -9.33
N GLU A 143 13.98 -13.53 -9.63
CA GLU A 143 14.15 -12.12 -10.00
C GLU A 143 13.49 -11.76 -11.34
N ASP A 144 13.36 -12.69 -12.25
CA ASP A 144 12.79 -12.54 -13.60
C ASP A 144 11.32 -12.94 -13.71
N ASP A 145 10.67 -13.25 -12.59
CA ASP A 145 9.22 -13.54 -12.59
C ASP A 145 8.42 -12.36 -13.15
N SER A 146 7.43 -12.68 -13.99
CA SER A 146 6.45 -11.69 -14.44
C SER A 146 5.58 -11.21 -13.27
N LEU A 147 4.97 -10.03 -13.42
CA LEU A 147 4.02 -9.54 -12.41
C LEU A 147 2.84 -10.51 -12.22
N GLU A 148 2.33 -11.09 -13.31
CA GLU A 148 1.24 -12.07 -13.28
C GLU A 148 1.64 -13.30 -12.48
N ASP A 149 2.80 -13.91 -12.77
CA ASP A 149 3.30 -15.07 -12.02
C ASP A 149 3.52 -14.74 -10.54
N ALA A 150 4.11 -13.58 -10.26
CA ALA A 150 4.35 -13.14 -8.89
C ALA A 150 3.05 -12.89 -8.11
N GLN A 151 1.97 -12.43 -8.75
CA GLN A 151 0.67 -12.29 -8.10
C GLN A 151 0.00 -13.65 -7.84
N TYR A 152 0.11 -14.61 -8.76
CA TYR A 152 -0.30 -16.00 -8.49
C TYR A 152 0.51 -16.60 -7.33
N GLN A 153 1.83 -16.42 -7.33
CA GLN A 153 2.71 -16.90 -6.28
C GLN A 153 2.36 -16.28 -4.91
N LYS A 154 2.02 -14.98 -4.86
CA LYS A 154 1.56 -14.31 -3.65
C LYS A 154 0.31 -14.96 -3.08
N VAL A 155 -0.70 -15.20 -3.93
CA VAL A 155 -1.94 -15.84 -3.48
C VAL A 155 -1.66 -17.24 -2.93
N HIS A 156 -0.89 -18.06 -3.67
CA HIS A 156 -0.54 -19.39 -3.20
C HIS A 156 0.30 -19.39 -1.93
N HIS A 157 1.25 -18.45 -1.78
CA HIS A 157 2.04 -18.29 -0.57
C HIS A 157 1.18 -17.97 0.66
N ILE A 158 0.17 -17.11 0.50
CA ILE A 158 -0.82 -16.82 1.55
C ILE A 158 -1.66 -18.06 1.88
N LEU A 159 -2.19 -18.73 0.87
CA LEU A 159 -3.06 -19.90 1.06
C LEU A 159 -2.30 -21.09 1.67
N ASP A 160 -1.04 -21.29 1.29
CA ASP A 160 -0.17 -22.31 1.84
C ASP A 160 0.10 -22.07 3.36
N LYS A 161 0.31 -20.80 3.78
CA LYS A 161 0.44 -20.44 5.20
C LYS A 161 -0.82 -20.71 6.03
N LEU A 162 -1.99 -20.69 5.41
CA LEU A 162 -3.26 -20.93 6.11
C LEU A 162 -3.59 -22.42 6.34
N TYR A 163 -2.75 -23.35 5.84
CA TYR A 163 -2.95 -24.80 5.99
C TYR A 163 -4.38 -25.24 5.67
N LEU A 164 -4.88 -24.80 4.52
CA LEU A 164 -6.24 -25.05 4.07
C LEU A 164 -6.50 -26.54 3.81
N LYS A 165 -7.70 -27.01 4.17
CA LYS A 165 -8.22 -28.34 3.85
C LYS A 165 -9.60 -28.20 3.18
N GLU A 166 -9.99 -29.22 2.43
CA GLU A 166 -11.32 -29.29 1.80
C GLU A 166 -12.44 -29.04 2.82
N ASP A 167 -13.50 -28.37 2.40
CA ASP A 167 -14.66 -27.96 3.19
C ASP A 167 -14.42 -26.92 4.30
N MET A 168 -13.19 -26.50 4.58
CA MET A 168 -12.94 -25.38 5.50
C MET A 168 -13.60 -24.10 4.99
N THR A 169 -14.00 -23.24 5.93
CA THR A 169 -14.51 -21.90 5.67
C THR A 169 -13.39 -20.88 5.74
N LEU A 170 -13.27 -20.02 4.71
CA LEU A 170 -12.27 -18.96 4.61
C LEU A 170 -12.95 -17.59 4.45
N LEU A 171 -12.70 -16.68 5.39
CA LEU A 171 -13.06 -15.26 5.26
C LEU A 171 -11.90 -14.46 4.67
N ASP A 172 -12.19 -13.63 3.65
CA ASP A 172 -11.28 -12.60 3.13
C ASP A 172 -11.83 -11.21 3.45
N ILE A 173 -11.20 -10.51 4.42
CA ILE A 173 -11.60 -9.17 4.85
C ILE A 173 -11.00 -8.15 3.89
N GLY A 174 -11.84 -7.55 3.05
CA GLY A 174 -11.40 -6.66 1.97
C GLY A 174 -10.95 -7.44 0.73
N CYS A 175 -11.80 -8.35 0.25
CA CYS A 175 -11.49 -9.35 -0.77
C CYS A 175 -11.20 -8.80 -2.18
N GLY A 176 -11.28 -7.49 -2.39
CA GLY A 176 -11.05 -6.88 -3.70
C GLY A 176 -11.98 -7.49 -4.77
N TRP A 177 -11.39 -7.88 -5.90
CA TRP A 177 -12.11 -8.54 -7.01
C TRP A 177 -12.26 -10.07 -6.85
N GLY A 178 -12.01 -10.61 -5.65
CA GLY A 178 -12.27 -12.00 -5.26
C GLY A 178 -11.26 -13.03 -5.72
N PHE A 179 -10.13 -12.63 -6.32
CA PHE A 179 -9.17 -13.57 -6.91
C PHE A 179 -8.62 -14.58 -5.89
N LEU A 180 -8.26 -14.13 -4.68
CA LEU A 180 -7.75 -15.02 -3.62
C LEU A 180 -8.76 -16.10 -3.24
N LEU A 181 -10.03 -15.75 -3.06
CA LEU A 181 -11.09 -16.71 -2.71
C LEU A 181 -11.37 -17.70 -3.84
N ILE A 182 -11.33 -17.24 -5.10
CA ILE A 182 -11.50 -18.11 -6.28
C ILE A 182 -10.38 -19.15 -6.32
N GLU A 183 -9.11 -18.74 -6.15
CA GLU A 183 -7.97 -19.67 -6.13
C GLU A 183 -8.02 -20.60 -4.91
N ALA A 184 -8.46 -20.11 -3.74
CA ALA A 184 -8.64 -20.94 -2.56
C ALA A 184 -9.69 -22.05 -2.79
N ALA A 185 -10.84 -21.70 -3.36
CA ALA A 185 -11.91 -22.67 -3.66
C ALA A 185 -11.45 -23.69 -4.70
N ARG A 186 -10.80 -23.23 -5.80
CA ARG A 186 -10.33 -24.11 -6.89
C ARG A 186 -9.26 -25.08 -6.46
N LYS A 187 -8.28 -24.62 -5.66
CA LYS A 187 -7.10 -25.42 -5.31
C LYS A 187 -7.29 -26.27 -4.08
N TYR A 188 -8.04 -25.77 -3.09
CA TYR A 188 -8.16 -26.41 -1.78
C TYR A 188 -9.59 -26.91 -1.45
N GLY A 189 -10.57 -26.61 -2.29
CA GLY A 189 -11.96 -27.03 -2.05
C GLY A 189 -12.65 -26.33 -0.88
N VAL A 190 -12.15 -25.17 -0.46
CA VAL A 190 -12.72 -24.39 0.66
C VAL A 190 -13.99 -23.67 0.25
N LYS A 191 -14.81 -23.32 1.24
CA LYS A 191 -15.97 -22.42 1.12
C LYS A 191 -15.50 -21.00 1.42
N GLY A 192 -15.39 -20.16 0.39
CA GLY A 192 -14.89 -18.80 0.48
C GLY A 192 -16.00 -17.79 0.76
N TYR A 193 -15.78 -16.89 1.72
CA TYR A 193 -16.64 -15.74 1.97
C TYR A 193 -15.80 -14.45 1.95
N GLY A 194 -16.19 -13.45 1.17
CA GLY A 194 -15.51 -12.19 1.06
C GLY A 194 -16.41 -11.01 1.37
N CYS A 195 -15.85 -9.97 2.00
CA CYS A 195 -16.52 -8.69 2.17
C CYS A 195 -15.72 -7.55 1.51
N THR A 196 -16.42 -6.62 0.89
CA THR A 196 -15.86 -5.40 0.29
C THR A 196 -16.83 -4.24 0.46
N LEU A 197 -16.30 -3.00 0.46
CA LEU A 197 -17.09 -1.76 0.45
C LEU A 197 -17.20 -1.13 -0.95
N SER A 198 -16.49 -1.66 -1.95
CA SER A 198 -16.50 -1.17 -3.33
C SER A 198 -17.52 -1.92 -4.17
N GLU A 199 -18.50 -1.18 -4.69
CA GLU A 199 -19.53 -1.74 -5.59
C GLU A 199 -18.91 -2.28 -6.88
N GLU A 200 -17.88 -1.61 -7.42
CA GLU A 200 -17.18 -2.03 -8.63
C GLU A 200 -16.41 -3.35 -8.43
N GLN A 201 -15.75 -3.51 -7.27
CA GLN A 201 -15.08 -4.76 -6.92
C GLN A 201 -16.09 -5.89 -6.73
N TRP A 202 -17.19 -5.61 -6.02
CA TRP A 202 -18.26 -6.58 -5.79
C TRP A 202 -18.87 -7.08 -7.10
N LYS A 203 -19.28 -6.17 -8.01
CA LYS A 203 -19.86 -6.54 -9.32
C LYS A 203 -18.91 -7.45 -10.11
N LYS A 204 -17.64 -7.05 -10.20
CA LYS A 204 -16.64 -7.82 -10.94
C LYS A 204 -16.34 -9.16 -10.26
N GLY A 205 -16.36 -9.22 -8.93
CA GLY A 205 -16.23 -10.44 -8.16
C GLY A 205 -17.36 -11.44 -8.47
N GLN A 206 -18.62 -10.97 -8.54
CA GLN A 206 -19.77 -11.81 -8.92
C GLN A 206 -19.63 -12.38 -10.34
N GLU A 207 -19.17 -11.55 -11.30
CA GLU A 207 -18.91 -12.01 -12.67
C GLU A 207 -17.85 -13.13 -12.70
N ARG A 208 -16.76 -12.96 -11.97
CA ARG A 208 -15.68 -13.95 -11.88
C ARG A 208 -16.11 -15.25 -11.20
N ILE A 209 -16.87 -15.19 -10.10
CA ILE A 209 -17.41 -16.39 -9.44
C ILE A 209 -18.22 -17.22 -10.45
N LYS A 210 -19.08 -16.57 -11.24
CA LYS A 210 -19.87 -17.21 -12.28
C LYS A 210 -19.00 -17.74 -13.43
N GLU A 211 -18.01 -16.97 -13.88
CA GLU A 211 -17.07 -17.38 -14.95
C GLU A 211 -16.31 -18.66 -14.58
N PHE A 212 -15.93 -18.81 -13.30
CA PHE A 212 -15.24 -20.00 -12.80
C PHE A 212 -16.17 -21.12 -12.32
N GLY A 213 -17.50 -20.94 -12.38
CA GLY A 213 -18.50 -21.95 -11.96
C GLY A 213 -18.44 -22.24 -10.45
N LEU A 214 -18.18 -21.23 -9.63
CA LEU A 214 -18.01 -21.35 -8.18
C LEU A 214 -19.19 -20.80 -7.39
N GLU A 215 -20.36 -20.61 -8.05
CA GLU A 215 -21.59 -20.21 -7.36
C GLU A 215 -21.98 -21.26 -6.30
N GLY A 216 -22.22 -20.78 -5.09
CA GLY A 216 -22.49 -21.63 -3.92
C GLY A 216 -21.27 -22.14 -3.17
N GLN A 217 -20.05 -21.99 -3.74
CA GLN A 217 -18.79 -22.28 -3.06
C GLN A 217 -18.06 -21.01 -2.64
N VAL A 218 -18.13 -19.96 -3.45
CA VAL A 218 -17.58 -18.63 -3.13
C VAL A 218 -18.69 -17.60 -3.10
N GLU A 219 -18.76 -16.82 -2.04
CA GLU A 219 -19.71 -15.74 -1.83
C GLU A 219 -18.94 -14.43 -1.58
N ILE A 220 -19.29 -13.34 -2.27
CA ILE A 220 -18.78 -12.01 -1.99
C ILE A 220 -19.95 -11.08 -1.71
N GLU A 221 -19.93 -10.41 -0.55
CA GLU A 221 -20.97 -9.46 -0.15
C GLU A 221 -20.43 -8.01 -0.16
N LEU A 222 -21.31 -7.10 -0.56
CA LEU A 222 -21.07 -5.64 -0.43
C LEU A 222 -21.43 -5.21 1.00
N ILE A 223 -20.57 -5.53 1.96
CA ILE A 223 -20.81 -5.37 3.39
C ILE A 223 -19.53 -4.95 4.13
N ASP A 224 -19.70 -4.26 5.24
CA ASP A 224 -18.61 -3.92 6.15
C ASP A 224 -18.25 -5.15 7.02
N TYR A 225 -16.95 -5.41 7.24
CA TYR A 225 -16.48 -6.53 8.06
C TYR A 225 -17.05 -6.50 9.49
N ARG A 226 -17.32 -5.31 10.04
CA ARG A 226 -17.95 -5.12 11.37
C ARG A 226 -19.39 -5.64 11.41
N ASP A 227 -20.11 -5.56 10.29
CA ASP A 227 -21.44 -6.14 10.17
C ASP A 227 -21.37 -7.65 10.01
N VAL A 228 -20.31 -8.19 9.38
CA VAL A 228 -20.04 -9.63 9.35
C VAL A 228 -19.76 -10.14 10.76
N ALA A 229 -18.91 -9.45 11.55
CA ALA A 229 -18.66 -9.79 12.95
C ALA A 229 -19.96 -9.75 13.80
N ALA A 230 -20.77 -8.70 13.64
CA ALA A 230 -22.05 -8.57 14.34
C ALA A 230 -23.08 -9.64 13.96
N SER A 231 -22.94 -10.30 12.81
CA SER A 231 -23.83 -11.39 12.37
C SER A 231 -23.64 -12.70 13.14
N GLY A 232 -22.53 -12.83 13.88
CA GLY A 232 -22.17 -14.06 14.60
C GLY A 232 -21.63 -15.19 13.69
N ARG A 233 -21.33 -14.92 12.41
CA ARG A 233 -20.67 -15.91 11.53
C ARG A 233 -19.24 -16.15 12.01
N THR A 234 -18.79 -17.42 11.97
CA THR A 234 -17.43 -17.81 12.28
C THR A 234 -16.80 -18.61 11.15
N PHE A 235 -15.47 -18.58 11.08
CA PHE A 235 -14.68 -19.16 10.00
C PHE A 235 -13.50 -19.96 10.56
N ASP A 236 -13.04 -20.98 9.83
CA ASP A 236 -11.87 -21.76 10.20
C ASP A 236 -10.58 -20.99 9.91
N ARG A 237 -10.61 -20.11 8.91
CA ARG A 237 -9.47 -19.30 8.47
C ARG A 237 -9.92 -17.88 8.13
N ILE A 238 -9.08 -16.92 8.45
CA ILE A 238 -9.25 -15.53 8.04
C ILE A 238 -8.01 -15.06 7.30
N VAL A 239 -8.19 -14.27 6.26
CA VAL A 239 -7.14 -13.52 5.57
C VAL A 239 -7.56 -12.06 5.41
N SER A 240 -6.61 -11.15 5.44
CA SER A 240 -6.81 -9.75 5.11
C SER A 240 -5.58 -9.20 4.43
N VAL A 241 -5.73 -8.64 3.23
CA VAL A 241 -4.62 -8.21 2.37
C VAL A 241 -4.80 -6.75 1.97
N GLY A 242 -3.98 -5.84 2.53
CA GLY A 242 -4.00 -4.41 2.17
C GLY A 242 -5.26 -3.67 2.59
N MET A 243 -5.93 -4.12 3.65
CA MET A 243 -7.16 -3.51 4.16
C MET A 243 -6.93 -2.73 5.45
N LEU A 244 -5.99 -3.17 6.29
CA LEU A 244 -5.73 -2.57 7.61
C LEU A 244 -5.36 -1.08 7.51
N GLU A 245 -4.73 -0.67 6.42
CA GLU A 245 -4.33 0.70 6.12
C GLU A 245 -5.53 1.67 6.05
N HIS A 246 -6.74 1.13 5.80
CA HIS A 246 -7.99 1.90 5.72
C HIS A 246 -8.79 1.93 7.03
N VAL A 247 -8.36 1.18 8.04
CA VAL A 247 -9.08 1.07 9.33
C VAL A 247 -8.90 2.31 10.20
N GLY A 248 -7.70 2.90 10.16
CA GLY A 248 -7.33 4.02 11.02
C GLY A 248 -6.91 3.58 12.43
N ARG A 249 -5.81 4.14 12.95
CA ARG A 249 -5.13 3.72 14.18
C ARG A 249 -6.03 3.52 15.41
N PRO A 250 -6.98 4.42 15.73
CA PRO A 250 -7.86 4.22 16.90
C PRO A 250 -8.79 3.01 16.79
N ASN A 251 -8.97 2.45 15.58
CA ASN A 251 -9.86 1.31 15.34
C ASN A 251 -9.09 -0.03 15.22
N PHE A 252 -7.75 -0.04 15.27
CA PHE A 252 -6.98 -1.29 15.20
C PHE A 252 -7.36 -2.30 16.29
N PRO A 253 -7.58 -1.88 17.58
CA PRO A 253 -8.08 -2.79 18.59
C PRO A 253 -9.43 -3.44 18.23
N LEU A 254 -10.40 -2.64 17.80
CA LEU A 254 -11.72 -3.14 17.38
C LEU A 254 -11.61 -4.08 16.17
N TYR A 255 -10.72 -3.77 15.21
CA TYR A 255 -10.47 -4.64 14.07
C TYR A 255 -9.96 -6.03 14.48
N MET A 256 -9.05 -6.09 15.44
CA MET A 256 -8.53 -7.35 15.97
C MET A 256 -9.57 -8.09 16.82
N GLU A 257 -10.39 -7.38 17.59
CA GLU A 257 -11.53 -7.93 18.33
C GLU A 257 -12.56 -8.58 17.38
N ASP A 258 -12.95 -7.87 16.32
CA ASP A 258 -13.87 -8.38 15.30
C ASP A 258 -13.29 -9.62 14.60
N ALA A 259 -12.00 -9.58 14.23
CA ALA A 259 -11.33 -10.75 13.63
C ALA A 259 -11.29 -11.96 14.58
N SER A 260 -10.99 -11.74 15.88
CA SER A 260 -11.03 -12.80 16.89
C SER A 260 -12.43 -13.39 17.03
N THR A 261 -13.47 -12.55 17.07
CA THR A 261 -14.88 -12.98 17.18
C THR A 261 -15.29 -13.83 15.99
N MET A 262 -14.83 -13.51 14.78
CA MET A 262 -15.15 -14.25 13.56
C MET A 262 -14.31 -15.50 13.34
N LEU A 263 -13.22 -15.73 14.09
CA LEU A 263 -12.33 -16.88 13.92
C LEU A 263 -12.70 -17.98 14.92
N ASN A 264 -12.83 -19.22 14.45
CA ASN A 264 -12.98 -20.39 15.31
C ASN A 264 -11.74 -20.61 16.18
N ASP A 265 -11.89 -21.18 17.37
CA ASP A 265 -10.78 -21.51 18.26
C ASP A 265 -9.78 -22.46 17.56
N GLY A 266 -8.49 -22.18 17.66
CA GLY A 266 -7.43 -22.87 16.91
C GLY A 266 -7.38 -22.50 15.42
N GLY A 267 -8.24 -21.61 14.94
CA GLY A 267 -8.22 -21.09 13.59
C GLY A 267 -6.99 -20.24 13.30
N LEU A 268 -6.70 -19.98 12.02
CA LEU A 268 -5.58 -19.16 11.57
C LEU A 268 -6.04 -17.85 10.96
N PHE A 269 -5.39 -16.76 11.33
CA PHE A 269 -5.53 -15.46 10.72
C PHE A 269 -4.21 -15.00 10.11
N LEU A 270 -4.20 -14.72 8.80
CA LEU A 270 -3.08 -14.10 8.10
C LEU A 270 -3.41 -12.63 7.80
N LEU A 271 -2.63 -11.73 8.37
CA LEU A 271 -2.72 -10.29 8.17
C LEU A 271 -1.55 -9.80 7.33
N HIS A 272 -1.83 -9.31 6.11
CA HIS A 272 -0.86 -8.78 5.15
C HIS A 272 -1.10 -7.27 4.98
N TYR A 273 -0.15 -6.44 5.41
CA TYR A 273 -0.34 -4.99 5.46
C TYR A 273 0.98 -4.22 5.31
N ILE A 274 0.89 -2.98 4.84
CA ILE A 274 2.01 -2.04 4.81
C ILE A 274 2.26 -1.51 6.22
N SER A 275 3.51 -1.56 6.67
CA SER A 275 3.92 -1.06 7.97
C SER A 275 4.88 0.13 7.85
N ASP A 276 4.81 1.03 8.84
CA ASP A 276 5.80 2.09 9.05
C ASP A 276 6.65 1.72 10.29
N PRO A 277 7.97 1.81 10.26
CA PRO A 277 8.81 1.54 11.43
C PRO A 277 8.54 2.50 12.60
N SER A 278 7.82 3.58 12.37
CA SER A 278 7.41 4.57 13.37
C SER A 278 5.89 4.78 13.36
N GLU A 279 5.30 5.05 14.53
CA GLU A 279 3.85 5.29 14.68
C GLU A 279 3.52 6.76 14.39
N LYS A 280 3.81 7.22 13.17
CA LYS A 280 3.52 8.58 12.70
C LYS A 280 2.32 8.58 11.74
N GLU A 281 1.83 9.77 11.45
CA GLU A 281 0.86 9.95 10.38
C GLU A 281 1.48 9.64 9.01
N SER A 282 0.70 9.04 8.13
CA SER A 282 1.08 8.84 6.74
C SER A 282 1.32 10.17 6.03
N SER A 283 2.07 10.14 4.94
CA SER A 283 2.34 11.25 4.05
C SER A 283 1.14 12.15 3.80
N ALA A 284 1.27 13.46 4.00
CA ALA A 284 0.20 14.42 3.74
C ALA A 284 -0.23 14.42 2.27
N TRP A 285 0.73 14.21 1.36
CA TRP A 285 0.47 14.12 -0.07
C TRP A 285 -0.30 12.84 -0.42
N ILE A 286 0.11 11.68 0.11
CA ILE A 286 -0.59 10.40 -0.08
C ILE A 286 -2.02 10.48 0.46
N ARG A 287 -2.22 11.05 1.65
CA ARG A 287 -3.57 11.22 2.25
C ARG A 287 -4.46 12.15 1.44
N LYS A 288 -3.88 13.16 0.77
CA LYS A 288 -4.67 14.11 -0.03
C LYS A 288 -5.06 13.54 -1.39
N TYR A 289 -4.17 12.83 -2.06
CA TYR A 289 -4.32 12.49 -3.48
C TYR A 289 -4.57 11.01 -3.75
N ILE A 290 -4.10 10.10 -2.90
CA ILE A 290 -4.11 8.66 -3.18
C ILE A 290 -5.00 7.92 -2.18
N PHE A 291 -4.67 7.93 -0.88
CA PHE A 291 -5.38 7.18 0.16
C PHE A 291 -5.89 8.11 1.26
N PRO A 292 -7.04 8.78 1.07
CA PRO A 292 -7.64 9.61 2.11
C PRO A 292 -7.86 8.81 3.40
N GLY A 293 -7.38 9.35 4.53
CA GLY A 293 -7.50 8.66 5.82
C GLY A 293 -6.58 7.46 6.03
N GLY A 294 -5.73 7.11 5.06
CA GLY A 294 -4.79 6.00 5.17
C GLY A 294 -3.84 6.14 6.36
N CYS A 295 -3.64 5.04 7.08
CA CYS A 295 -2.79 4.96 8.26
C CYS A 295 -1.96 3.69 8.24
N LEU A 296 -0.65 3.81 8.41
CA LEU A 296 0.26 2.67 8.45
C LEU A 296 0.58 2.32 9.91
N PRO A 297 0.22 1.11 10.39
CA PRO A 297 0.62 0.64 11.71
C PRO A 297 2.08 0.22 11.71
N SER A 298 2.72 0.18 12.90
CA SER A 298 4.01 -0.48 13.05
C SER A 298 3.82 -1.99 13.32
N LEU A 299 4.85 -2.79 13.02
CA LEU A 299 4.84 -4.21 13.34
C LEU A 299 4.63 -4.46 14.84
N ARG A 300 5.35 -3.71 15.70
CA ARG A 300 5.23 -3.87 17.16
C ARG A 300 3.84 -3.51 17.68
N GLU A 301 3.18 -2.49 17.10
CA GLU A 301 1.82 -2.08 17.46
C GLU A 301 0.84 -3.22 17.17
N MET A 302 0.90 -3.81 15.98
CA MET A 302 -0.02 -4.89 15.61
C MET A 302 0.24 -6.17 16.38
N VAL A 303 1.52 -6.53 16.63
CA VAL A 303 1.86 -7.68 17.48
C VAL A 303 1.37 -7.47 18.91
N SER A 304 1.52 -6.27 19.48
CA SER A 304 1.00 -5.96 20.83
C SER A 304 -0.51 -6.12 20.90
N ILE A 305 -1.24 -5.50 19.94
CA ILE A 305 -2.71 -5.56 19.92
C ILE A 305 -3.18 -7.01 19.69
N ALA A 306 -2.49 -7.81 18.88
CA ALA A 306 -2.88 -9.20 18.64
C ALA A 306 -2.98 -10.01 19.94
N TYR A 307 -2.02 -9.87 20.84
CA TYR A 307 -2.03 -10.56 22.13
C TYR A 307 -3.13 -10.06 23.11
N ASP A 308 -3.65 -8.86 22.91
CA ASP A 308 -4.77 -8.33 23.72
C ASP A 308 -6.13 -8.95 23.31
N TYR A 309 -6.18 -9.64 22.13
CA TYR A 309 -7.39 -10.22 21.54
C TYR A 309 -7.27 -11.71 21.21
N ASP A 310 -6.61 -12.48 22.07
CA ASP A 310 -6.48 -13.95 22.05
C ASP A 310 -5.71 -14.52 20.84
N PHE A 311 -4.95 -13.68 20.13
CA PHE A 311 -4.08 -14.15 19.04
C PHE A 311 -2.69 -14.48 19.53
N ASN A 312 -2.17 -15.63 19.09
CA ASN A 312 -0.77 -16.03 19.25
C ASN A 312 -0.05 -15.87 17.92
N VAL A 313 0.94 -14.98 17.84
CA VAL A 313 1.76 -14.79 16.64
C VAL A 313 2.69 -15.99 16.45
N ILE A 314 2.58 -16.67 15.31
CA ILE A 314 3.38 -17.86 14.99
C ILE A 314 4.38 -17.64 13.86
N ASP A 315 4.17 -16.65 12.99
CA ASP A 315 5.10 -16.27 11.95
C ASP A 315 5.00 -14.79 11.59
N VAL A 316 6.13 -14.19 11.23
CA VAL A 316 6.22 -12.82 10.69
C VAL A 316 7.21 -12.82 9.54
N GLU A 317 6.74 -12.39 8.36
CA GLU A 317 7.58 -12.28 7.18
C GLU A 317 7.54 -10.85 6.64
N SER A 318 8.72 -10.28 6.30
CA SER A 318 8.85 -8.99 5.61
C SER A 318 8.91 -9.21 4.10
N LEU A 319 8.05 -8.51 3.38
CA LEU A 319 7.99 -8.53 1.91
C LEU A 319 8.38 -7.18 1.30
N ARG A 320 9.20 -6.41 1.99
CA ARG A 320 9.60 -5.04 1.61
C ARG A 320 10.08 -4.93 0.17
N LEU A 321 11.04 -5.78 -0.22
CA LEU A 321 11.61 -5.75 -1.57
C LEU A 321 10.64 -6.31 -2.63
N HIS A 322 9.76 -7.20 -2.26
CA HIS A 322 8.67 -7.66 -3.15
C HIS A 322 7.74 -6.52 -3.52
N TYR A 323 7.41 -5.63 -2.54
CA TYR A 323 6.53 -4.50 -2.85
C TYR A 323 7.24 -3.42 -3.67
N TYR A 324 8.50 -3.13 -3.36
CA TYR A 324 9.31 -2.30 -4.26
C TYR A 324 9.22 -2.79 -5.71
N LYS A 325 9.46 -4.09 -5.92
CA LYS A 325 9.46 -4.71 -7.23
C LYS A 325 8.06 -4.66 -7.89
N THR A 326 7.02 -4.96 -7.13
CA THR A 326 5.62 -4.86 -7.57
C THR A 326 5.30 -3.45 -8.08
N LEU A 327 5.64 -2.42 -7.31
CA LEU A 327 5.41 -1.02 -7.65
C LEU A 327 6.17 -0.59 -8.90
N MET A 328 7.40 -1.09 -9.09
CA MET A 328 8.17 -0.84 -10.31
C MET A 328 7.56 -1.52 -11.53
N HIS A 329 7.01 -2.74 -11.40
CA HIS A 329 6.23 -3.37 -12.47
C HIS A 329 4.98 -2.55 -12.81
N TRP A 330 4.22 -2.10 -11.80
CA TRP A 330 3.05 -1.23 -12.03
C TRP A 330 3.45 0.08 -12.70
N TYR A 331 4.55 0.69 -12.26
CA TYR A 331 5.06 1.93 -12.87
C TYR A 331 5.41 1.71 -14.35
N ASN A 332 6.14 0.66 -14.67
CA ASN A 332 6.52 0.35 -16.06
C ASN A 332 5.29 0.06 -16.93
N ASN A 333 4.32 -0.71 -16.43
CA ASN A 333 3.07 -0.96 -17.14
C ASN A 333 2.29 0.35 -17.37
N PHE A 334 2.24 1.22 -16.35
CA PHE A 334 1.59 2.52 -16.45
C PHE A 334 2.28 3.43 -17.47
N GLN A 335 3.61 3.41 -17.58
CA GLN A 335 4.32 4.15 -18.63
C GLN A 335 3.89 3.70 -20.04
N GLY A 336 3.62 2.42 -20.24
CA GLY A 336 3.12 1.89 -21.51
C GLY A 336 1.75 2.43 -21.95
N VAL A 337 0.93 2.89 -21.00
CA VAL A 337 -0.42 3.43 -21.25
C VAL A 337 -0.56 4.91 -20.89
N ARG A 338 0.54 5.55 -20.49
CA ARG A 338 0.58 6.90 -19.95
C ARG A 338 -0.08 7.94 -20.87
N ASP A 339 0.21 7.91 -22.17
CA ASP A 339 -0.35 8.86 -23.15
C ASP A 339 -1.87 8.70 -23.30
N GLN A 340 -2.38 7.46 -23.22
CA GLN A 340 -3.81 7.17 -23.23
C GLN A 340 -4.49 7.77 -21.99
N VAL A 341 -3.89 7.57 -20.82
CA VAL A 341 -4.42 8.11 -19.55
C VAL A 341 -4.32 9.64 -19.53
N GLU A 342 -3.22 10.23 -20.05
CA GLU A 342 -3.06 11.69 -20.12
C GLU A 342 -4.13 12.34 -20.98
N LYS A 343 -4.48 11.74 -22.12
CA LYS A 343 -5.58 12.22 -22.97
C LYS A 343 -6.95 12.18 -22.27
N ALA A 344 -7.17 11.17 -21.42
CA ALA A 344 -8.44 11.00 -20.72
C ALA A 344 -8.55 11.82 -19.42
N ARG A 345 -7.46 12.00 -18.68
CA ARG A 345 -7.46 12.55 -17.32
C ARG A 345 -6.55 13.77 -17.10
N GLY A 346 -5.75 14.11 -18.09
CA GLY A 346 -4.86 15.29 -18.08
C GLY A 346 -3.48 15.02 -17.49
N THR A 347 -2.56 15.96 -17.76
CA THR A 347 -1.12 15.86 -17.39
C THR A 347 -0.91 15.81 -15.88
N GLU A 348 -1.69 16.56 -15.10
CA GLU A 348 -1.53 16.60 -13.65
C GLU A 348 -1.83 15.24 -13.02
N PHE A 349 -2.85 14.53 -13.53
CA PHE A 349 -3.21 13.19 -13.07
C PHE A 349 -2.10 12.16 -13.35
N VAL A 350 -1.55 12.12 -14.56
CA VAL A 350 -0.48 11.14 -14.86
C VAL A 350 0.79 11.41 -14.07
N ARG A 351 1.13 12.67 -13.82
CA ARG A 351 2.27 13.03 -12.97
C ARG A 351 2.03 12.69 -11.50
N MET A 352 0.79 12.84 -11.02
CA MET A 352 0.38 12.36 -9.71
C MET A 352 0.60 10.84 -9.60
N TRP A 353 0.19 10.08 -10.62
CA TRP A 353 0.32 8.62 -10.63
C TRP A 353 1.78 8.16 -10.74
N ASP A 354 2.60 8.82 -11.57
CA ASP A 354 4.05 8.63 -11.64
C ASP A 354 4.70 8.81 -10.26
N LEU A 355 4.38 9.92 -9.60
CA LEU A 355 4.94 10.25 -8.27
C LEU A 355 4.49 9.23 -7.20
N TYR A 356 3.24 8.79 -7.26
CA TYR A 356 2.71 7.77 -6.35
C TYR A 356 3.47 6.45 -6.49
N LEU A 357 3.50 5.88 -7.70
CA LEU A 357 4.10 4.56 -7.91
C LEU A 357 5.62 4.58 -7.64
N CYS A 358 6.34 5.55 -8.20
CA CYS A 358 7.78 5.71 -7.96
C CYS A 358 8.11 6.09 -6.51
N GLY A 359 7.33 6.98 -5.90
CA GLY A 359 7.56 7.43 -4.53
C GLY A 359 7.36 6.32 -3.51
N CYS A 360 6.30 5.51 -3.68
CA CYS A 360 6.11 4.33 -2.85
C CYS A 360 7.21 3.28 -3.08
N ALA A 361 7.59 3.02 -4.36
CA ALA A 361 8.69 2.12 -4.66
C ALA A 361 10.00 2.55 -3.99
N ALA A 362 10.34 3.84 -4.07
CA ALA A 362 11.50 4.41 -3.40
C ALA A 362 11.41 4.25 -1.87
N GLY A 363 10.24 4.53 -1.27
CA GLY A 363 10.00 4.37 0.16
C GLY A 363 10.27 2.95 0.67
N PHE A 364 9.81 1.93 -0.07
CA PHE A 364 10.12 0.52 0.25
C PHE A 364 11.60 0.20 0.00
N TYR A 365 12.17 0.66 -1.10
CA TYR A 365 13.56 0.36 -1.45
C TYR A 365 14.55 0.86 -0.40
N ILE A 366 14.38 2.10 0.07
CA ILE A 366 15.27 2.72 1.08
C ILE A 366 14.89 2.38 2.52
N GLY A 367 13.83 1.57 2.76
CA GLY A 367 13.44 1.10 4.08
C GLY A 367 12.65 2.12 4.93
N ASN A 368 12.03 3.10 4.32
CA ASN A 368 11.12 4.02 5.01
C ASN A 368 9.78 3.39 5.35
N MET A 369 9.40 2.36 4.61
CA MET A 369 8.22 1.52 4.81
C MET A 369 8.62 0.07 4.67
N ASP A 370 7.83 -0.82 5.26
CA ASP A 370 7.91 -2.27 5.08
C ASP A 370 6.52 -2.82 4.75
N LEU A 371 6.46 -4.08 4.40
CA LEU A 371 5.23 -4.83 4.30
C LEU A 371 5.39 -6.14 5.06
N HIS A 372 4.45 -6.44 5.94
CA HIS A 372 4.50 -7.65 6.74
C HIS A 372 3.32 -8.58 6.45
N GLN A 373 3.60 -9.87 6.48
CA GLN A 373 2.61 -10.91 6.71
C GLN A 373 2.77 -11.40 8.15
N ILE A 374 1.73 -11.27 8.97
CA ILE A 374 1.66 -11.84 10.31
C ILE A 374 0.69 -13.02 10.25
N LEU A 375 1.17 -14.21 10.58
CA LEU A 375 0.36 -15.40 10.75
C LEU A 375 0.11 -15.63 12.25
N MET A 376 -1.15 -15.77 12.62
CA MET A 376 -1.59 -15.89 14.01
C MET A 376 -2.56 -17.06 14.17
N THR A 377 -2.58 -17.68 15.36
CA THR A 377 -3.66 -18.56 15.78
C THR A 377 -4.57 -17.85 16.77
N LYS A 378 -5.88 -18.11 16.72
CA LYS A 378 -6.75 -17.81 17.86
C LYS A 378 -6.56 -18.92 18.88
N ASP A 379 -6.26 -18.56 20.13
CA ASP A 379 -5.88 -19.52 21.17
C ASP A 379 -4.76 -20.49 20.76
N VAL A 380 -4.69 -21.65 21.38
CA VAL A 380 -3.65 -22.67 21.15
C VAL A 380 -4.06 -23.63 20.04
N ASN A 381 -3.17 -23.80 19.05
CA ASN A 381 -3.32 -24.83 18.01
C ASN A 381 -2.09 -25.76 18.01
N ASN A 382 -2.23 -26.96 18.57
CA ASN A 382 -1.17 -27.97 18.64
C ASN A 382 -1.15 -28.93 17.41
N GLU A 383 -2.01 -28.70 16.41
CA GLU A 383 -2.07 -29.50 15.17
C GLU A 383 -1.14 -28.95 14.07
N LEU A 384 -0.58 -27.75 14.27
CA LEU A 384 0.32 -27.14 13.31
C LEU A 384 1.65 -27.91 13.22
N PRO A 385 2.25 -28.03 12.01
CA PRO A 385 3.52 -28.71 11.85
C PRO A 385 4.64 -27.96 12.58
N LEU A 386 5.64 -28.69 13.07
CA LEU A 386 6.81 -28.13 13.76
C LEU A 386 7.71 -27.28 12.83
N THR A 387 7.65 -27.54 11.53
CA THR A 387 8.48 -26.84 10.54
C THR A 387 7.59 -26.16 9.50
N ARG A 388 8.02 -24.98 9.07
CA ARG A 388 7.39 -24.26 7.94
C ARG A 388 7.77 -24.97 6.63
N TRP A 389 6.84 -25.02 5.68
CA TRP A 389 7.04 -25.64 4.36
C TRP A 389 6.75 -24.67 3.20
N TYR A 390 6.38 -23.42 3.52
CA TYR A 390 6.11 -22.34 2.59
C TYR A 390 7.28 -21.37 2.43
#